data_763b1317e91ffb4289b6649cc4937feb
#
_entry.id   763b1317e91ffb4289b6649cc4937feb
#
_cell.length_a   1.000
_cell.length_b   1.000
_cell.length_c   1.000
_cell.angle_alpha   90.00
_cell.angle_beta   90.00
_cell.angle_gamma   90.00
#
_symmetry.space_group_name_H-M   'P 1'
#
loop_
_entity.id
_entity.type
_entity.pdbx_description
1 polymer ?
#
loop_
_entity_poly.entity_id
_entity_poly.type
_entity_poly.pdbx_seq_one_letter_code
_entity_poly.pdbx_strand_id
1 'polypeptide(L)'
;NLLEGLRFYVSFACTFAFGELKLMEGSAKILSLIARDEATHLNLSTHVIKAWQKGDDKGMSKVMKGLDKTVIEMFKKCVEEEKAWAKHLFKDGSIIGLNERLLGTYVEWIANKRLRALGFDPLYDVGANQNPLPWTQHWLSSKGLQVAPQETEVESYLIGGIKQDVQKGQFKKFSL
;
A
#
# COMPACT_ATOMS: atom_id res chain seq x y z
N ASN A 1 4.56 7.40 8.82
CA ASN A 1 3.82 7.93 7.66
C ASN A 1 4.38 7.46 6.31
N LEU A 2 5.71 7.56 6.06
CA LEU A 2 6.27 7.17 4.76
C LEU A 2 6.19 5.67 4.51
N LEU A 3 6.55 4.84 5.48
CA LEU A 3 6.51 3.39 5.32
C LEU A 3 5.07 2.91 5.09
N GLU A 4 4.23 3.06 6.08
CA GLU A 4 2.84 2.55 6.10
C GLU A 4 1.89 3.37 5.22
N GLY A 5 2.19 4.65 5.03
CA GLY A 5 1.35 5.58 4.27
C GLY A 5 1.68 5.72 2.79
N LEU A 6 2.87 5.25 2.34
CA LEU A 6 3.33 5.43 0.97
C LEU A 6 4.00 4.17 0.41
N ARG A 7 5.05 3.63 1.04
CA ARG A 7 5.84 2.51 0.49
C ARG A 7 5.04 1.23 0.27
N PHE A 8 4.10 0.92 1.14
CA PHE A 8 3.30 -0.30 1.00
C PHE A 8 2.31 -0.24 -0.16
N TYR A 9 1.95 0.96 -0.63
CA TYR A 9 0.85 1.14 -1.58
C TYR A 9 1.16 0.63 -2.99
N VAL A 10 2.43 0.62 -3.42
CA VAL A 10 2.83 -0.02 -4.69
C VAL A 10 2.55 -1.53 -4.63
N SER A 11 3.04 -2.19 -3.58
CA SER A 11 2.85 -3.63 -3.40
C SER A 11 1.38 -4.00 -3.15
N PHE A 12 0.64 -3.18 -2.41
CA PHE A 12 -0.79 -3.36 -2.23
C PHE A 12 -1.55 -3.28 -3.56
N ALA A 13 -1.29 -2.24 -4.37
CA ALA A 13 -1.94 -2.09 -5.66
C ALA A 13 -1.65 -3.27 -6.60
N CYS A 14 -0.41 -3.78 -6.63
CA CYS A 14 -0.06 -4.95 -7.42
C CYS A 14 -0.82 -6.21 -6.97
N THR A 15 -0.90 -6.47 -5.66
CA THR A 15 -1.60 -7.63 -5.13
C THR A 15 -3.11 -7.51 -5.34
N PHE A 16 -3.68 -6.32 -5.15
CA PHE A 16 -5.11 -6.08 -5.39
C PHE A 16 -5.47 -6.21 -6.87
N ALA A 17 -4.56 -5.85 -7.79
CA ALA A 17 -4.77 -6.08 -9.23
C ALA A 17 -4.94 -7.57 -9.56
N PHE A 18 -4.20 -8.46 -8.90
CA PHE A 18 -4.44 -9.90 -9.02
C PHE A 18 -5.80 -10.30 -8.44
N GLY A 19 -6.24 -9.70 -7.34
CA GLY A 19 -7.57 -9.90 -6.77
C GLY A 19 -8.69 -9.49 -7.76
N GLU A 20 -8.56 -8.32 -8.41
CA GLU A 20 -9.48 -7.85 -9.46
C GLU A 20 -9.59 -8.83 -10.64
N LEU A 21 -8.48 -9.48 -10.99
CA LEU A 21 -8.42 -10.51 -12.04
C LEU A 21 -8.87 -11.88 -11.55
N LYS A 22 -9.36 -11.99 -10.31
CA LYS A 22 -9.70 -13.27 -9.64
C LYS A 22 -8.55 -14.28 -9.58
N LEU A 23 -7.34 -13.76 -9.60
CA LEU A 23 -6.12 -14.48 -9.34
C LEU A 23 -5.68 -14.16 -7.91
N MET A 24 -5.23 -15.12 -7.13
CA MET A 24 -4.75 -14.91 -5.76
C MET A 24 -5.71 -14.12 -4.85
N GLU A 25 -7.01 -14.30 -5.01
CA GLU A 25 -8.06 -13.54 -4.28
C GLU A 25 -7.91 -13.66 -2.76
N GLY A 26 -7.56 -14.85 -2.24
CA GLY A 26 -7.29 -15.04 -0.82
C GLY A 26 -6.13 -14.17 -0.31
N SER A 27 -5.04 -14.06 -1.08
CA SER A 27 -3.91 -13.19 -0.73
C SER A 27 -4.32 -11.72 -0.74
N ALA A 28 -5.11 -11.29 -1.73
CA ALA A 28 -5.62 -9.92 -1.79
C ALA A 28 -6.53 -9.59 -0.59
N LYS A 29 -7.38 -10.52 -0.17
CA LYS A 29 -8.22 -10.38 1.03
C LYS A 29 -7.38 -10.27 2.31
N ILE A 30 -6.34 -11.10 2.49
CA ILE A 30 -5.42 -10.98 3.63
C ILE A 30 -4.72 -9.62 3.62
N LEU A 31 -4.22 -9.19 2.46
CA LEU A 31 -3.56 -7.90 2.33
C LEU A 31 -4.50 -6.71 2.62
N SER A 32 -5.80 -6.82 2.31
CA SER A 32 -6.77 -5.78 2.66
C SER A 32 -6.94 -5.62 4.16
N LEU A 33 -6.85 -6.71 4.93
CA LEU A 33 -6.87 -6.67 6.40
C LEU A 33 -5.59 -6.01 6.95
N ILE A 34 -4.42 -6.37 6.39
CA ILE A 34 -3.15 -5.72 6.73
C ILE A 34 -3.23 -4.22 6.43
N ALA A 35 -3.68 -3.83 5.24
CA ALA A 35 -3.81 -2.42 4.85
C ALA A 35 -4.73 -1.62 5.79
N ARG A 36 -5.75 -2.25 6.35
CA ARG A 36 -6.60 -1.67 7.39
C ARG A 36 -5.82 -1.39 8.68
N ASP A 37 -5.01 -2.34 9.11
CA ASP A 37 -4.20 -2.18 10.32
C ASP A 37 -3.14 -1.09 10.11
N GLU A 38 -2.50 -1.05 8.95
CA GLU A 38 -1.56 0.02 8.57
C GLU A 38 -2.23 1.40 8.53
N ALA A 39 -3.50 1.47 8.13
CA ALA A 39 -4.26 2.72 8.19
C ALA A 39 -4.45 3.22 9.64
N THR A 40 -4.55 2.33 10.61
CA THR A 40 -4.63 2.68 12.04
C THR A 40 -3.29 3.25 12.53
N HIS A 41 -2.17 2.61 12.21
CA HIS A 41 -0.82 3.10 12.53
C HIS A 41 -0.56 4.48 11.89
N LEU A 42 -0.97 4.64 10.63
CA LEU A 42 -0.86 5.90 9.92
C LEU A 42 -1.68 7.02 10.58
N ASN A 43 -2.89 6.72 11.01
CA ASN A 43 -3.75 7.69 11.71
C ASN A 43 -3.13 8.10 13.04
N LEU A 44 -2.60 7.15 13.82
CA LEU A 44 -1.90 7.41 15.07
C LEU A 44 -0.68 8.31 14.85
N SER A 45 0.21 7.94 13.92
CA SER A 45 1.42 8.72 13.65
C SER A 45 1.10 10.12 13.11
N THR A 46 0.05 10.26 12.28
CA THR A 46 -0.44 11.56 11.81
C THR A 46 -0.98 12.40 12.97
N HIS A 47 -1.72 11.80 13.89
CA HIS A 47 -2.23 12.48 15.08
C HIS A 47 -1.09 13.02 15.94
N VAL A 48 -0.10 12.22 16.25
CA VAL A 48 1.08 12.61 17.04
C VAL A 48 1.83 13.77 16.39
N ILE A 49 2.12 13.68 15.09
CA ILE A 49 2.80 14.76 14.35
C ILE A 49 2.00 16.06 14.42
N LYS A 50 0.67 16.00 14.23
CA LYS A 50 -0.20 17.18 14.34
C LYS A 50 -0.26 17.78 15.75
N ALA A 51 -0.25 16.94 16.79
CA ALA A 51 -0.19 17.38 18.17
C ALA A 51 1.11 18.17 18.44
N TRP A 52 2.24 17.66 17.97
CA TRP A 52 3.52 18.37 18.07
C TRP A 52 3.55 19.68 17.26
N GLN A 53 2.97 19.70 16.07
CA GLN A 53 2.84 20.92 15.26
C GLN A 53 1.99 21.99 15.97
N LYS A 54 0.93 21.58 16.68
CA LYS A 54 0.03 22.48 17.44
C LYS A 54 0.63 23.02 18.72
N GLY A 55 1.67 22.42 19.26
CA GLY A 55 2.35 22.87 20.47
C GLY A 55 1.99 22.11 21.75
N ASP A 56 1.38 20.93 21.61
CA ASP A 56 1.01 20.08 22.76
C ASP A 56 2.26 19.62 23.54
N ASP A 57 3.40 19.52 22.87
CA ASP A 57 4.72 19.35 23.47
C ASP A 57 5.66 20.46 23.00
N LYS A 58 6.07 21.33 23.92
CA LYS A 58 6.93 22.50 23.60
C LYS A 58 8.30 22.11 23.06
N GLY A 59 8.88 21.00 23.54
CA GLY A 59 10.16 20.48 23.08
C GLY A 59 10.06 20.00 21.63
N MET A 60 9.10 19.14 21.36
CA MET A 60 8.87 18.59 20.01
C MET A 60 8.43 19.67 19.02
N SER A 61 7.59 20.62 19.43
CA SER A 61 7.20 21.75 18.57
C SER A 61 8.38 22.60 18.14
N LYS A 62 9.36 22.79 19.02
CA LYS A 62 10.61 23.49 18.67
C LYS A 62 11.44 22.70 17.66
N VAL A 63 11.53 21.37 17.81
CA VAL A 63 12.24 20.50 16.87
C VAL A 63 11.53 20.47 15.50
N MET A 64 10.20 20.41 15.49
CA MET A 64 9.39 20.39 14.26
C MET A 64 9.58 21.66 13.41
N LYS A 65 9.81 22.81 14.05
CA LYS A 65 10.09 24.06 13.34
C LYS A 65 11.43 23.95 12.61
N GLY A 66 11.40 24.05 11.29
CA GLY A 66 12.58 23.96 10.44
C GLY A 66 12.81 22.57 9.81
N LEU A 67 12.00 21.57 10.11
CA LEU A 67 12.06 20.25 9.46
C LEU A 67 11.27 20.17 8.15
N ASP A 68 10.51 21.20 7.78
CA ASP A 68 9.62 21.16 6.61
C ASP A 68 10.35 20.76 5.32
N LYS A 69 11.53 21.34 5.07
CA LYS A 69 12.36 20.98 3.92
C LYS A 69 12.78 19.52 3.95
N THR A 70 13.21 19.03 5.11
CA THR A 70 13.62 17.64 5.31
C THR A 70 12.44 16.69 5.05
N VAL A 71 11.25 17.01 5.55
CA VAL A 71 10.03 16.22 5.32
C VAL A 71 9.73 16.16 3.82
N ILE A 72 9.75 17.28 3.13
CA ILE A 72 9.53 17.35 1.67
C ILE A 72 10.56 16.51 0.90
N GLU A 73 11.83 16.60 1.25
CA GLU A 73 12.89 15.80 0.63
C GLU A 73 12.70 14.30 0.88
N MET A 74 12.31 13.91 2.09
CA MET A 74 11.99 12.51 2.42
C MET A 74 10.83 11.98 1.57
N PHE A 75 9.76 12.77 1.37
CA PHE A 75 8.64 12.38 0.51
C PHE A 75 9.09 12.24 -0.96
N LYS A 76 9.83 13.21 -1.49
CA LYS A 76 10.36 13.14 -2.86
C LYS A 76 11.22 11.90 -3.08
N LYS A 77 12.17 11.65 -2.18
CA LYS A 77 13.02 10.46 -2.25
C LYS A 77 12.20 9.17 -2.22
N CYS A 78 11.22 9.08 -1.31
CA CYS A 78 10.37 7.92 -1.20
C CYS A 78 9.57 7.66 -2.48
N VAL A 79 9.00 8.71 -3.09
CA VAL A 79 8.25 8.59 -4.36
C VAL A 79 9.16 8.11 -5.50
N GLU A 80 10.37 8.65 -5.62
CA GLU A 80 11.32 8.20 -6.66
C GLU A 80 11.74 6.74 -6.46
N GLU A 81 11.97 6.30 -5.24
CA GLU A 81 12.29 4.91 -4.92
C GLU A 81 11.11 3.97 -5.25
N GLU A 82 9.88 4.37 -4.93
CA GLU A 82 8.67 3.59 -5.26
C GLU A 82 8.37 3.55 -6.77
N LYS A 83 8.65 4.63 -7.50
CA LYS A 83 8.60 4.62 -8.97
C LYS A 83 9.67 3.70 -9.57
N ALA A 84 10.88 3.70 -9.02
CA ALA A 84 11.92 2.77 -9.45
C ALA A 84 11.52 1.31 -9.18
N TRP A 85 10.87 1.05 -8.05
CA TRP A 85 10.28 -0.25 -7.74
C TRP A 85 9.17 -0.64 -8.72
N ALA A 86 8.25 0.26 -9.03
CA ALA A 86 7.21 0.05 -10.02
C ALA A 86 7.81 -0.29 -11.40
N LYS A 87 8.83 0.45 -11.83
CA LYS A 87 9.57 0.16 -13.06
C LYS A 87 10.19 -1.23 -13.06
N HIS A 88 10.79 -1.64 -11.95
CA HIS A 88 11.36 -2.98 -11.79
C HIS A 88 10.29 -4.07 -11.91
N LEU A 89 9.14 -3.90 -11.27
CA LEU A 89 8.04 -4.87 -11.32
C LEU A 89 7.49 -5.07 -12.72
N PHE A 90 7.44 -4.02 -13.54
CA PHE A 90 6.87 -4.05 -14.88
C PHE A 90 7.92 -4.10 -16.03
N LYS A 91 9.18 -4.41 -15.70
CA LYS A 91 10.27 -4.48 -16.70
C LYS A 91 10.00 -5.48 -17.84
N ASP A 92 9.28 -6.56 -17.56
CA ASP A 92 8.99 -7.62 -18.52
C ASP A 92 7.56 -7.51 -19.10
N GLY A 93 6.83 -6.44 -18.78
CA GLY A 93 5.49 -6.17 -19.31
C GLY A 93 4.51 -5.70 -18.26
N SER A 94 3.32 -5.35 -18.72
CA SER A 94 2.21 -4.86 -17.89
C SER A 94 1.18 -5.96 -17.64
N ILE A 95 0.38 -5.81 -16.58
CA ILE A 95 -0.81 -6.63 -16.36
C ILE A 95 -2.07 -5.83 -16.72
N ILE A 96 -3.19 -6.52 -16.90
CA ILE A 96 -4.46 -5.88 -17.24
C ILE A 96 -4.84 -4.90 -16.10
N GLY A 97 -5.07 -3.64 -16.47
CA GLY A 97 -5.48 -2.59 -15.53
C GLY A 97 -4.34 -1.96 -14.70
N LEU A 98 -3.09 -2.41 -14.84
CA LEU A 98 -1.96 -1.87 -14.10
C LEU A 98 -0.65 -1.91 -14.90
N ASN A 99 0.05 -0.79 -14.92
CA ASN A 99 1.37 -0.62 -15.54
C ASN A 99 2.23 0.36 -14.74
N GLU A 100 3.52 0.46 -15.10
CA GLU A 100 4.49 1.35 -14.47
C GLU A 100 3.97 2.79 -14.35
N ARG A 101 3.43 3.35 -15.43
CA ARG A 101 2.97 4.75 -15.48
C ARG A 101 1.80 4.99 -14.53
N LEU A 102 0.77 4.15 -14.57
CA LEU A 102 -0.39 4.26 -13.69
C LEU A 102 0.00 4.13 -12.23
N LEU A 103 0.90 3.19 -11.93
CA LEU A 103 1.39 2.96 -10.58
C LEU A 103 2.24 4.14 -10.09
N GLY A 104 3.09 4.71 -10.95
CA GLY A 104 3.87 5.92 -10.64
C GLY A 104 2.98 7.12 -10.32
N THR A 105 1.95 7.37 -11.13
CA THR A 105 0.95 8.43 -10.86
C THR A 105 0.15 8.16 -9.58
N TYR A 106 -0.13 6.90 -9.29
CA TYR A 106 -0.80 6.51 -8.04
C TYR A 106 0.05 6.81 -6.80
N VAL A 107 1.35 6.54 -6.86
CA VAL A 107 2.30 6.89 -5.77
C VAL A 107 2.32 8.41 -5.54
N GLU A 108 2.35 9.21 -6.60
CA GLU A 108 2.28 10.67 -6.50
C GLU A 108 0.96 11.15 -5.88
N TRP A 109 -0.16 10.55 -6.28
CA TRP A 109 -1.46 10.85 -5.70
C TRP A 109 -1.51 10.52 -4.21
N ILE A 110 -0.99 9.34 -3.79
CA ILE A 110 -0.88 8.94 -2.38
C ILE A 110 0.02 9.91 -1.62
N ALA A 111 1.19 10.27 -2.16
CA ALA A 111 2.11 11.23 -1.54
C ALA A 111 1.43 12.58 -1.27
N ASN A 112 0.73 13.13 -2.26
CA ASN A 112 -0.06 14.35 -2.10
C ASN A 112 -1.13 14.23 -1.01
N LYS A 113 -1.81 13.07 -0.94
CA LYS A 113 -2.80 12.79 0.11
C LYS A 113 -2.18 12.81 1.50
N ARG A 114 -0.98 12.22 1.67
CA ARG A 114 -0.26 12.20 2.96
C ARG A 114 0.27 13.57 3.34
N LEU A 115 0.84 14.30 2.38
CA LEU A 115 1.32 15.66 2.61
C LEU A 115 0.18 16.58 3.10
N ARG A 116 -0.97 16.58 2.41
CA ARG A 116 -2.14 17.34 2.87
C ARG A 116 -2.59 16.93 4.28
N ALA A 117 -2.56 15.65 4.59
CA ALA A 117 -2.89 15.16 5.92
C ALA A 117 -1.94 15.68 7.01
N LEU A 118 -0.69 15.98 6.68
CA LEU A 118 0.31 16.57 7.57
C LEU A 118 0.33 18.10 7.53
N GLY A 119 -0.50 18.74 6.70
CA GLY A 119 -0.57 20.20 6.58
C GLY A 119 0.39 20.82 5.56
N PHE A 120 0.98 20.00 4.69
CA PHE A 120 1.84 20.46 3.59
C PHE A 120 1.06 20.61 2.27
N ASP A 121 1.55 21.46 1.40
CA ASP A 121 1.05 21.56 0.03
C ASP A 121 1.38 20.32 -0.80
N PRO A 122 0.56 19.99 -1.82
CA PRO A 122 0.86 18.89 -2.72
C PRO A 122 2.12 19.17 -3.54
N LEU A 123 2.90 18.14 -3.83
CA LEU A 123 4.17 18.24 -4.59
C LEU A 123 4.00 17.88 -6.07
N TYR A 124 2.97 17.11 -6.40
CA TYR A 124 2.79 16.54 -7.73
C TYR A 124 1.50 17.06 -8.36
N ASP A 125 1.50 17.19 -9.69
CA ASP A 125 0.34 17.66 -10.45
C ASP A 125 -0.70 16.54 -10.65
N VAL A 126 -1.23 16.05 -9.52
CA VAL A 126 -2.31 15.06 -9.47
C VAL A 126 -3.37 15.56 -8.49
N GLY A 127 -4.57 15.82 -9.00
CA GLY A 127 -5.69 16.34 -8.22
C GLY A 127 -6.14 15.39 -7.12
N ALA A 128 -6.69 15.93 -6.03
CA ALA A 128 -7.15 15.14 -4.88
C ALA A 128 -8.18 14.07 -5.26
N ASN A 129 -9.05 14.39 -6.22
CA ASN A 129 -10.13 13.51 -6.69
C ASN A 129 -9.73 12.67 -7.93
N GLN A 130 -8.47 12.76 -8.37
CA GLN A 130 -7.96 12.08 -9.56
C GLN A 130 -7.17 10.83 -9.19
N ASN A 131 -7.79 9.92 -8.43
CA ASN A 131 -7.17 8.63 -8.16
C ASN A 131 -7.00 7.84 -9.47
N PRO A 132 -5.75 7.55 -9.91
CA PRO A 132 -5.53 6.81 -11.16
C PRO A 132 -5.90 5.34 -11.07
N LEU A 133 -6.05 4.80 -9.86
CA LEU A 133 -6.43 3.41 -9.58
C LEU A 133 -7.65 3.37 -8.66
N PRO A 134 -8.85 3.82 -9.12
CA PRO A 134 -10.03 3.96 -8.26
C PRO A 134 -10.51 2.63 -7.65
N TRP A 135 -10.28 1.52 -8.31
CA TRP A 135 -10.62 0.18 -7.83
C TRP A 135 -9.85 -0.21 -6.55
N THR A 136 -8.67 0.37 -6.29
CA THR A 136 -7.92 0.13 -5.05
C THR A 136 -8.70 0.55 -3.79
N GLN A 137 -9.66 1.49 -3.92
CA GLN A 137 -10.46 1.95 -2.79
C GLN A 137 -11.37 0.86 -2.22
N HIS A 138 -11.82 -0.07 -3.05
CA HIS A 138 -12.61 -1.22 -2.60
C HIS A 138 -11.79 -2.07 -1.61
N TRP A 139 -10.54 -2.39 -1.97
CA TRP A 139 -9.64 -3.20 -1.14
C TRP A 139 -9.12 -2.47 0.11
N LEU A 140 -8.98 -1.15 0.03
CA LEU A 140 -8.50 -0.30 1.13
C LEU A 140 -9.62 0.18 2.07
N SER A 141 -10.88 -0.11 1.73
CA SER A 141 -12.01 0.29 2.55
C SER A 141 -12.17 -0.63 3.75
N SER A 142 -12.28 -0.04 4.95
CA SER A 142 -12.64 -0.79 6.18
C SER A 142 -14.14 -1.06 6.29
N LYS A 143 -14.97 -0.58 5.35
CA LYS A 143 -16.41 -0.82 5.36
C LYS A 143 -16.71 -2.26 4.99
N GLY A 144 -17.30 -3.02 5.89
CA GLY A 144 -17.70 -4.41 5.67
C GLY A 144 -16.66 -5.47 6.03
N LEU A 145 -15.42 -5.10 6.39
CA LEU A 145 -14.39 -6.04 6.84
C LEU A 145 -14.49 -6.28 8.36
N GLN A 146 -15.59 -6.89 8.81
CA GLN A 146 -15.74 -7.30 10.22
C GLN A 146 -15.49 -8.79 10.44
N VAL A 147 -15.14 -9.54 9.40
CA VAL A 147 -14.98 -11.00 9.42
C VAL A 147 -13.50 -11.38 9.50
N ALA A 148 -13.21 -12.42 10.25
CA ALA A 148 -11.88 -13.02 10.27
C ALA A 148 -11.53 -13.58 8.88
N PRO A 149 -10.23 -13.65 8.48
CA PRO A 149 -9.83 -14.14 7.16
C PRO A 149 -10.41 -15.49 6.76
N GLN A 150 -10.59 -16.39 7.72
CA GLN A 150 -11.18 -17.72 7.51
C GLN A 150 -12.70 -17.70 7.23
N GLU A 151 -13.38 -16.60 7.55
CA GLU A 151 -14.81 -16.41 7.33
C GLU A 151 -15.11 -15.68 6.01
N THR A 152 -14.06 -15.27 5.31
CA THR A 152 -14.18 -14.52 4.05
C THR A 152 -14.26 -15.51 2.89
N GLU A 153 -15.39 -15.50 2.17
CA GLU A 153 -15.55 -16.34 0.97
C GLU A 153 -14.55 -15.96 -0.13
N VAL A 154 -13.99 -16.99 -0.77
CA VAL A 154 -13.17 -16.86 -1.97
C VAL A 154 -13.99 -17.35 -3.15
N GLU A 155 -14.41 -16.42 -4.02
CA GLU A 155 -15.28 -16.73 -5.16
C GLU A 155 -14.57 -17.49 -6.28
N SER A 156 -13.25 -17.35 -6.38
CA SER A 156 -12.42 -17.95 -7.43
C SER A 156 -11.75 -19.26 -7.04
N TYR A 157 -12.30 -20.00 -6.05
CA TYR A 157 -11.73 -21.26 -5.62
C TYR A 157 -11.91 -22.34 -6.70
N LEU A 158 -10.83 -22.68 -7.38
CA LEU A 158 -10.80 -23.77 -8.38
C LEU A 158 -10.66 -25.12 -7.67
N ILE A 159 -11.78 -25.81 -7.47
CA ILE A 159 -11.79 -27.19 -6.99
C ILE A 159 -11.08 -28.06 -8.01
N GLY A 160 -10.02 -28.76 -7.61
CA GLY A 160 -9.24 -29.65 -8.48
C GLY A 160 -8.10 -28.98 -9.26
N GLY A 161 -7.88 -27.67 -9.08
CA GLY A 161 -6.77 -26.94 -9.72
C GLY A 161 -5.40 -27.08 -9.07
N ILE A 162 -5.30 -27.83 -7.95
CA ILE A 162 -4.03 -28.07 -7.28
C ILE A 162 -3.21 -29.06 -8.09
N LYS A 163 -2.22 -28.57 -8.83
CA LYS A 163 -1.16 -29.43 -9.39
C LYS A 163 -0.33 -29.93 -8.20
N GLN A 164 -0.47 -31.20 -7.87
CA GLN A 164 0.48 -31.85 -6.96
C GLN A 164 1.79 -32.07 -7.73
N ASP A 165 2.78 -31.26 -7.43
CA ASP A 165 4.16 -31.45 -7.90
C ASP A 165 4.99 -32.37 -6.99
N VAL A 166 4.40 -32.82 -5.89
CA VAL A 166 5.02 -33.76 -4.95
C VAL A 166 4.93 -35.19 -5.49
N GLN A 167 6.06 -35.75 -5.87
CA GLN A 167 6.14 -37.13 -6.30
C GLN A 167 6.27 -38.10 -5.09
N LYS A 168 5.65 -39.29 -5.23
CA LYS A 168 5.70 -40.31 -4.19
C LYS A 168 7.16 -40.74 -3.90
N GLY A 169 7.67 -40.37 -2.70
CA GLY A 169 9.04 -40.68 -2.29
C GLY A 169 10.03 -39.52 -2.39
N GLN A 170 9.62 -38.32 -2.83
CA GLN A 170 10.47 -37.15 -2.96
C GLN A 170 11.15 -36.72 -1.64
N PHE A 171 10.52 -36.98 -0.51
CA PHE A 171 11.03 -36.66 0.82
C PHE A 171 11.72 -37.84 1.55
N LYS A 172 11.90 -39.00 0.89
CA LYS A 172 12.59 -40.16 1.51
C LYS A 172 14.06 -39.91 1.89
N LYS A 173 14.66 -38.84 1.38
CA LYS A 173 16.06 -38.44 1.68
C LYS A 173 16.18 -37.48 2.87
N PHE A 174 15.06 -37.01 3.42
CA PHE A 174 15.04 -36.20 4.62
C PHE A 174 14.78 -37.11 5.82
N SER A 175 15.84 -37.50 6.54
CA SER A 175 15.72 -38.07 7.89
C SER A 175 15.65 -36.90 8.87
N LEU A 176 14.61 -36.92 9.72
CA LEU A 176 14.54 -36.10 10.94
C LEU A 176 15.52 -36.66 11.97
#